data_fbf1fa60ae94d58eaef63b55b8b41140
#
_entry.id   fbf1fa60ae94d58eaef63b55b8b41140
#
_cell.length_a   1.000
_cell.length_b   1.000
_cell.length_c   1.000
_cell.angle_alpha   90.00
_cell.angle_beta   90.00
_cell.angle_gamma   90.00
#
_symmetry.space_group_name_H-M   'P 1'
#
loop_
_entity.id
_entity.type
_entity.pdbx_description
1 polymer ?
#
loop_
_entity_poly.entity_id
_entity_poly.type
_entity_poly.pdbx_seq_one_letter_code
_entity_poly.pdbx_strand_id
1 'polypeptide(L)'
;MSKKGENIYKRKDGRWEARYEKGRNEKGRIIYGSVYGKTYHEAREKKQQILIAKQAVETDQSTAFPKVALNEISMKWLSSIQYTIKKSTYMCYLTLIQKHILPYFGNYSCVSSDDIQRFINYKITAGLSPVTIQGIVSLLNRILTYGEENEFLPIINRNIVYPKRTSVQKRLLNHKQLSSLSCFLLDSKNNFELGILLCMHTGIRIGELCGLKYEDFDFENETFEIRRTVSRIRNISSTKYIDSGYQDVQPRTSVVITTPKSSSSIRCLPIPRQLYSLLKENLTSTNHYILTNTTTCMEPRNVQRKFRTILKKCNLPQVTFHSLRHSFATTCIENGVDYKALSEILGHSSVKITLDIYVHSNIEQKKEYINQLEF
;
A
#
# COMPACT_ATOMS: atom_id res chain seq x y z
N MET A 1 -60.15 8.81 -13.01
CA MET A 1 -60.57 8.27 -11.68
C MET A 1 -59.39 8.41 -10.73
N SER A 2 -59.63 9.04 -9.55
CA SER A 2 -58.61 9.11 -8.49
C SER A 2 -58.35 7.74 -7.94
N LYS A 3 -57.05 7.32 -7.92
CA LYS A 3 -56.68 6.06 -7.25
C LYS A 3 -56.85 6.22 -5.71
N LYS A 4 -57.53 5.25 -5.05
CA LYS A 4 -57.62 5.23 -3.58
C LYS A 4 -56.25 5.33 -2.94
N GLY A 5 -56.00 6.35 -2.09
CA GLY A 5 -54.73 6.52 -1.35
C GLY A 5 -53.89 7.74 -1.72
N GLU A 6 -54.10 8.39 -2.86
CA GLU A 6 -53.26 9.51 -3.29
C GLU A 6 -53.64 10.89 -2.75
N ASN A 7 -54.78 11.03 -2.05
CA ASN A 7 -55.31 12.29 -1.53
C ASN A 7 -55.38 13.42 -2.57
N ILE A 8 -55.79 13.09 -3.81
CA ILE A 8 -55.96 14.03 -4.92
C ILE A 8 -57.40 13.87 -5.42
N TYR A 9 -58.16 14.99 -5.46
CA TYR A 9 -59.56 15.01 -5.86
C TYR A 9 -59.93 16.27 -6.64
N LYS A 10 -60.93 16.14 -7.52
CA LYS A 10 -61.46 17.25 -8.32
C LYS A 10 -62.46 18.05 -7.49
N ARG A 11 -62.28 19.37 -7.40
CA ARG A 11 -63.15 20.30 -6.71
C ARG A 11 -64.35 20.71 -7.60
N LYS A 12 -65.36 21.26 -6.96
CA LYS A 12 -66.53 21.76 -7.66
C LYS A 12 -66.23 22.94 -8.60
N ASP A 13 -65.15 23.65 -8.35
CA ASP A 13 -64.65 24.74 -9.19
C ASP A 13 -63.82 24.29 -10.41
N GLY A 14 -63.78 23.00 -10.66
CA GLY A 14 -63.09 22.38 -11.79
C GLY A 14 -61.61 22.13 -11.60
N ARG A 15 -60.95 22.65 -10.57
CA ARG A 15 -59.54 22.44 -10.28
C ARG A 15 -59.32 21.11 -9.52
N TRP A 16 -58.07 20.57 -9.61
CA TRP A 16 -57.66 19.44 -8.86
C TRP A 16 -56.89 19.90 -7.59
N GLU A 17 -57.26 19.36 -6.44
CA GLU A 17 -56.60 19.59 -5.15
C GLU A 17 -55.85 18.34 -4.73
N ALA A 18 -54.54 18.47 -4.42
CA ALA A 18 -53.72 17.42 -3.84
C ALA A 18 -53.29 17.82 -2.43
N ARG A 19 -53.67 17.02 -1.44
CA ARG A 19 -53.33 17.25 -0.03
C ARG A 19 -52.08 16.50 0.36
N TYR A 20 -51.23 17.16 1.17
CA TYR A 20 -50.00 16.57 1.73
C TYR A 20 -49.91 16.92 3.23
N GLU A 21 -49.18 16.10 3.99
CA GLU A 21 -48.94 16.36 5.42
C GLU A 21 -47.92 17.48 5.59
N LYS A 22 -48.39 18.62 6.17
CA LYS A 22 -47.55 19.81 6.45
C LYS A 22 -46.77 19.66 7.76
N GLY A 23 -47.35 18.95 8.76
CA GLY A 23 -46.78 18.77 10.08
C GLY A 23 -47.84 18.28 11.07
N ARG A 24 -47.53 18.35 12.37
CA ARG A 24 -48.46 18.05 13.47
C ARG A 24 -48.55 19.29 14.38
N ASN A 25 -49.70 19.48 14.97
CA ASN A 25 -49.92 20.56 15.96
C ASN A 25 -49.43 20.09 17.34
N GLU A 26 -49.43 21.00 18.33
CA GLU A 26 -49.06 20.73 19.74
C GLU A 26 -49.84 19.59 20.40
N LYS A 27 -51.02 19.21 19.86
CA LYS A 27 -51.85 18.10 20.32
C LYS A 27 -51.64 16.80 19.49
N GLY A 28 -50.58 16.75 18.66
CA GLY A 28 -50.24 15.59 17.87
C GLY A 28 -51.08 15.32 16.61
N ARG A 29 -52.09 16.19 16.30
CA ARG A 29 -52.96 16.04 15.11
C ARG A 29 -52.26 16.51 13.85
N ILE A 30 -52.46 15.78 12.74
CA ILE A 30 -51.83 16.07 11.42
C ILE A 30 -52.46 17.36 10.85
N ILE A 31 -51.61 18.30 10.45
CA ILE A 31 -51.97 19.50 9.70
C ILE A 31 -51.70 19.19 8.22
N TYR A 32 -52.74 19.40 7.37
CA TYR A 32 -52.61 19.19 5.94
C TYR A 32 -52.39 20.50 5.21
N GLY A 33 -51.47 20.49 4.23
CA GLY A 33 -51.35 21.53 3.21
C GLY A 33 -52.04 21.06 1.92
N SER A 34 -52.47 22.03 1.06
CA SER A 34 -53.08 21.72 -0.23
C SER A 34 -52.36 22.45 -1.36
N VAL A 35 -52.21 21.77 -2.50
CA VAL A 35 -51.77 22.38 -3.78
C VAL A 35 -52.83 22.15 -4.84
N TYR A 36 -52.86 23.06 -5.81
CA TYR A 36 -53.90 23.07 -6.83
C TYR A 36 -53.30 23.01 -8.23
N GLY A 37 -53.93 22.25 -9.12
CA GLY A 37 -53.61 22.15 -10.53
C GLY A 37 -54.85 22.21 -11.43
N LYS A 38 -54.68 22.60 -12.68
CA LYS A 38 -55.75 22.57 -13.68
C LYS A 38 -56.05 21.12 -14.12
N THR A 39 -55.04 20.24 -14.02
CA THR A 39 -55.17 18.83 -14.31
C THR A 39 -54.74 17.97 -13.10
N TYR A 40 -55.15 16.70 -13.07
CA TYR A 40 -54.75 15.74 -12.08
C TYR A 40 -53.19 15.58 -12.05
N HIS A 41 -52.56 15.55 -13.23
CA HIS A 41 -51.10 15.40 -13.35
C HIS A 41 -50.37 16.59 -12.73
N GLU A 42 -50.80 17.83 -13.01
CA GLU A 42 -50.22 19.03 -12.49
C GLU A 42 -50.32 19.13 -10.95
N ALA A 43 -51.48 18.74 -10.38
CA ALA A 43 -51.65 18.70 -8.94
C ALA A 43 -50.78 17.67 -8.27
N ARG A 44 -50.57 16.51 -8.93
CA ARG A 44 -49.69 15.41 -8.48
C ARG A 44 -48.21 15.81 -8.52
N GLU A 45 -47.75 16.43 -9.60
CA GLU A 45 -46.37 16.91 -9.73
C GLU A 45 -46.03 17.98 -8.67
N LYS A 46 -46.92 18.98 -8.47
CA LYS A 46 -46.72 19.99 -7.44
C LYS A 46 -46.65 19.37 -6.04
N LYS A 47 -47.49 18.38 -5.73
CA LYS A 47 -47.43 17.64 -4.47
C LYS A 47 -46.09 16.88 -4.33
N GLN A 48 -45.64 16.23 -5.39
CA GLN A 48 -44.37 15.47 -5.38
C GLN A 48 -43.16 16.40 -5.17
N GLN A 49 -43.15 17.59 -5.83
CA GLN A 49 -42.10 18.58 -5.63
C GLN A 49 -42.02 19.07 -4.18
N ILE A 50 -43.17 19.30 -3.54
CA ILE A 50 -43.18 19.71 -2.12
C ILE A 50 -42.74 18.59 -1.19
N LEU A 51 -43.11 17.33 -1.47
CA LEU A 51 -42.67 16.18 -0.69
C LEU A 51 -41.17 15.97 -0.81
N ILE A 52 -40.61 16.12 -2.02
CA ILE A 52 -39.16 16.02 -2.27
C ILE A 52 -38.42 17.17 -1.56
N ALA A 53 -38.94 18.42 -1.67
CA ALA A 53 -38.37 19.56 -0.96
C ALA A 53 -38.43 19.38 0.56
N LYS A 54 -39.53 18.83 1.09
CA LYS A 54 -39.68 18.54 2.52
C LYS A 54 -38.74 17.44 2.99
N GLN A 55 -38.57 16.35 2.22
CA GLN A 55 -37.59 15.33 2.51
C GLN A 55 -36.14 15.87 2.47
N ALA A 56 -35.82 16.78 1.54
CA ALA A 56 -34.51 17.43 1.48
C ALA A 56 -34.26 18.34 2.74
N VAL A 57 -35.29 19.01 3.24
CA VAL A 57 -35.19 19.85 4.47
C VAL A 57 -35.17 18.99 5.74
N GLU A 58 -35.90 17.89 5.79
CA GLU A 58 -35.88 16.95 6.92
C GLU A 58 -34.56 16.14 6.99
N THR A 59 -33.93 15.88 5.84
CA THR A 59 -32.57 15.28 5.79
C THR A 59 -31.51 16.26 6.25
N ASP A 60 -31.74 17.58 6.13
CA ASP A 60 -30.80 18.62 6.58
C ASP A 60 -30.94 18.94 8.10
N GLN A 61 -32.02 18.51 8.76
CA GLN A 61 -32.27 18.77 10.19
C GLN A 61 -32.07 17.55 11.12
N SER A 62 -31.89 16.33 10.62
CA SER A 62 -31.89 15.15 11.47
C SER A 62 -30.56 14.38 11.52
N THR A 63 -29.42 15.02 11.37
CA THR A 63 -28.12 14.62 11.96
C THR A 63 -27.12 15.76 11.74
N ALA A 64 -27.05 16.71 12.66
CA ALA A 64 -25.91 17.60 12.74
C ALA A 64 -24.69 16.78 13.15
N PHE A 65 -24.08 16.09 12.21
CA PHE A 65 -22.73 15.56 12.39
C PHE A 65 -21.85 16.75 12.82
N PRO A 66 -21.06 16.62 13.88
CA PRO A 66 -20.11 17.66 14.24
C PRO A 66 -19.26 17.94 12.99
N LYS A 67 -19.19 19.22 12.57
CA LYS A 67 -18.37 19.62 11.40
C LYS A 67 -16.88 19.47 11.73
N VAL A 68 -16.42 18.23 11.82
CA VAL A 68 -15.02 17.90 12.08
C VAL A 68 -14.28 17.91 10.74
N ALA A 69 -13.22 18.70 10.66
CA ALA A 69 -12.41 18.77 9.45
C ALA A 69 -11.62 17.46 9.23
N LEU A 70 -11.42 17.08 7.97
CA LEU A 70 -10.70 15.84 7.63
C LEU A 70 -9.26 15.82 8.19
N ASN A 71 -8.66 16.98 8.40
CA ASN A 71 -7.38 17.09 9.09
C ASN A 71 -7.43 16.44 10.49
N GLU A 72 -8.41 16.83 11.29
CA GLU A 72 -8.58 16.31 12.66
C GLU A 72 -8.90 14.80 12.65
N ILE A 73 -9.81 14.37 11.76
CA ILE A 73 -10.18 12.96 11.59
C ILE A 73 -8.95 12.13 11.20
N SER A 74 -8.13 12.64 10.26
CA SER A 74 -6.91 11.96 9.81
C SER A 74 -5.91 11.74 10.94
N MET A 75 -5.76 12.72 11.82
CA MET A 75 -4.83 12.61 12.96
C MET A 75 -5.39 11.70 14.04
N LYS A 76 -6.68 11.75 14.34
CA LYS A 76 -7.36 10.83 15.27
C LYS A 76 -7.22 9.38 14.78
N TRP A 77 -7.51 9.14 13.49
CA TRP A 77 -7.32 7.82 12.89
C TRP A 77 -5.88 7.33 12.99
N LEU A 78 -4.91 8.18 12.65
CA LEU A 78 -3.50 7.80 12.69
C LEU A 78 -3.03 7.47 14.12
N SER A 79 -3.53 8.21 15.11
CA SER A 79 -3.26 7.95 16.53
C SER A 79 -3.88 6.63 17.00
N SER A 80 -5.10 6.29 16.55
CA SER A 80 -5.77 5.05 16.96
C SER A 80 -5.04 3.78 16.51
N ILE A 81 -4.32 3.83 15.38
CA ILE A 81 -3.57 2.70 14.85
C ILE A 81 -2.07 2.71 15.21
N GLN A 82 -1.59 3.71 15.93
CA GLN A 82 -0.17 3.94 16.19
C GLN A 82 0.55 2.72 16.77
N TYR A 83 -0.09 2.02 17.70
CA TYR A 83 0.49 0.86 18.40
C TYR A 83 0.21 -0.48 17.70
N THR A 84 -0.67 -0.49 16.69
CA THR A 84 -1.04 -1.72 15.95
C THR A 84 -0.19 -1.94 14.71
N ILE A 85 0.51 -0.89 14.23
CA ILE A 85 1.30 -0.93 13.00
C ILE A 85 2.78 -0.65 13.27
N LYS A 86 3.65 -1.15 12.37
CA LYS A 86 5.09 -0.86 12.44
C LYS A 86 5.36 0.64 12.24
N LYS A 87 6.35 1.17 12.96
CA LYS A 87 6.81 2.56 12.85
C LYS A 87 7.06 3.01 11.40
N SER A 88 7.59 2.14 10.54
CA SER A 88 7.78 2.43 9.12
C SER A 88 6.47 2.65 8.36
N THR A 89 5.42 1.87 8.67
CA THR A 89 4.09 2.02 8.06
C THR A 89 3.41 3.29 8.56
N TYR A 90 3.50 3.57 9.87
CA TYR A 90 3.01 4.82 10.46
C TYR A 90 3.61 6.04 9.74
N MET A 91 4.94 6.06 9.57
CA MET A 91 5.63 7.17 8.90
C MET A 91 5.28 7.28 7.42
N CYS A 92 5.00 6.16 6.75
CA CYS A 92 4.50 6.16 5.38
C CYS A 92 3.11 6.82 5.32
N TYR A 93 2.18 6.40 6.17
CA TYR A 93 0.84 6.97 6.24
C TYR A 93 0.86 8.47 6.59
N LEU A 94 1.62 8.86 7.62
CA LEU A 94 1.79 10.27 7.97
C LEU A 94 2.30 11.10 6.78
N THR A 95 3.29 10.56 6.03
CA THR A 95 3.82 11.23 4.85
C THR A 95 2.78 11.37 3.73
N LEU A 96 1.97 10.33 3.46
CA LEU A 96 0.92 10.37 2.45
C LEU A 96 -0.20 11.35 2.86
N ILE A 97 -0.59 11.35 4.12
CA ILE A 97 -1.56 12.29 4.68
C ILE A 97 -1.07 13.72 4.49
N GLN A 98 0.11 14.05 5.00
CA GLN A 98 0.65 15.42 4.97
C GLN A 98 0.96 15.93 3.55
N LYS A 99 1.44 15.06 2.64
CA LYS A 99 1.86 15.49 1.29
C LYS A 99 0.74 15.48 0.27
N HIS A 100 -0.25 14.60 0.43
CA HIS A 100 -1.23 14.36 -0.62
C HIS A 100 -2.67 14.58 -0.19
N ILE A 101 -3.07 14.14 1.03
CA ILE A 101 -4.46 14.20 1.49
C ILE A 101 -4.78 15.57 2.06
N LEU A 102 -4.07 16.02 3.09
CA LEU A 102 -4.36 17.28 3.76
C LEU A 102 -4.26 18.53 2.87
N PRO A 103 -3.30 18.66 1.95
CA PRO A 103 -3.25 19.83 1.07
C PRO A 103 -4.46 19.97 0.15
N TYR A 104 -5.22 18.89 -0.08
CA TYR A 104 -6.40 18.89 -0.93
C TYR A 104 -7.70 18.85 -0.11
N PHE A 105 -7.78 17.99 0.89
CA PHE A 105 -8.99 17.68 1.64
C PHE A 105 -8.99 18.20 3.09
N GLY A 106 -7.92 18.82 3.57
CA GLY A 106 -7.74 19.10 5.01
C GLY A 106 -8.89 19.86 5.66
N ASN A 107 -9.54 20.77 4.93
CA ASN A 107 -10.65 21.58 5.41
C ASN A 107 -12.04 21.01 5.06
N TYR A 108 -12.11 19.84 4.41
CA TYR A 108 -13.38 19.22 4.07
C TYR A 108 -14.00 18.58 5.33
N SER A 109 -15.29 18.85 5.54
CA SER A 109 -16.11 18.19 6.56
C SER A 109 -16.99 17.05 5.97
N CYS A 110 -16.97 16.88 4.66
CA CYS A 110 -17.63 15.81 3.93
C CYS A 110 -16.88 15.60 2.61
N VAL A 111 -16.71 14.35 2.18
CA VAL A 111 -15.98 14.00 0.95
C VAL A 111 -16.83 13.06 0.11
N SER A 112 -17.33 13.57 -1.01
CA SER A 112 -18.14 12.82 -1.96
C SER A 112 -17.30 11.96 -2.91
N SER A 113 -17.96 11.04 -3.64
CA SER A 113 -17.32 10.28 -4.73
C SER A 113 -16.72 11.19 -5.80
N ASP A 114 -17.43 12.29 -6.14
CA ASP A 114 -16.97 13.26 -7.15
C ASP A 114 -15.72 14.02 -6.69
N ASP A 115 -15.62 14.34 -5.39
CA ASP A 115 -14.42 14.97 -4.83
C ASP A 115 -13.21 14.04 -4.96
N ILE A 116 -13.39 12.74 -4.65
CA ILE A 116 -12.33 11.74 -4.79
C ILE A 116 -11.96 11.58 -6.28
N GLN A 117 -12.93 11.56 -7.18
CA GLN A 117 -12.65 11.44 -8.61
C GLN A 117 -11.91 12.66 -9.15
N ARG A 118 -12.27 13.88 -8.73
CA ARG A 118 -11.52 15.11 -9.05
C ARG A 118 -10.10 15.06 -8.51
N PHE A 119 -9.91 14.57 -7.29
CA PHE A 119 -8.59 14.37 -6.70
C PHE A 119 -7.73 13.37 -7.48
N ILE A 120 -8.31 12.24 -7.91
CA ILE A 120 -7.62 11.25 -8.75
C ILE A 120 -7.14 11.91 -10.05
N ASN A 121 -8.02 12.63 -10.75
CA ASN A 121 -7.68 13.31 -11.98
C ASN A 121 -6.58 14.37 -11.78
N TYR A 122 -6.67 15.14 -10.70
CA TYR A 122 -5.61 16.09 -10.32
C TYR A 122 -4.26 15.40 -10.08
N LYS A 123 -4.23 14.24 -9.43
CA LYS A 123 -2.99 13.48 -9.19
C LYS A 123 -2.44 12.83 -10.47
N ILE A 124 -3.30 12.45 -11.41
CA ILE A 124 -2.88 11.97 -12.75
C ILE A 124 -2.20 13.10 -13.51
N THR A 125 -2.81 14.29 -13.58
CA THR A 125 -2.22 15.45 -14.25
C THR A 125 -0.92 15.92 -13.60
N ALA A 126 -0.77 15.72 -12.30
CA ALA A 126 0.48 15.94 -11.57
C ALA A 126 1.56 14.85 -11.81
N GLY A 127 1.30 13.88 -12.70
CA GLY A 127 2.28 12.86 -13.09
C GLY A 127 2.51 11.72 -12.10
N LEU A 128 1.60 11.50 -11.13
CA LEU A 128 1.74 10.39 -10.22
C LEU A 128 1.34 9.05 -10.90
N SER A 129 2.08 8.00 -10.55
CA SER A 129 1.76 6.66 -11.08
C SER A 129 0.41 6.14 -10.57
N PRO A 130 -0.34 5.35 -11.39
CA PRO A 130 -1.60 4.73 -10.98
C PRO A 130 -1.51 3.96 -9.65
N VAL A 131 -0.40 3.26 -9.41
CA VAL A 131 -0.16 2.51 -8.17
C VAL A 131 -0.06 3.45 -6.95
N THR A 132 0.63 4.58 -7.12
CA THR A 132 0.76 5.59 -6.06
C THR A 132 -0.58 6.22 -5.74
N ILE A 133 -1.34 6.61 -6.76
CA ILE A 133 -2.69 7.20 -6.61
C ILE A 133 -3.60 6.21 -5.87
N GLN A 134 -3.61 4.95 -6.29
CA GLN A 134 -4.42 3.92 -5.65
C GLN A 134 -4.06 3.74 -4.16
N GLY A 135 -2.76 3.79 -3.81
CA GLY A 135 -2.29 3.75 -2.42
C GLY A 135 -2.79 4.94 -1.60
N ILE A 136 -2.76 6.15 -2.15
CA ILE A 136 -3.25 7.37 -1.50
C ILE A 136 -4.76 7.30 -1.28
N VAL A 137 -5.54 6.93 -2.31
CA VAL A 137 -7.00 6.83 -2.24
C VAL A 137 -7.44 5.70 -1.29
N SER A 138 -6.74 4.57 -1.27
CA SER A 138 -6.99 3.51 -0.30
C SER A 138 -6.78 3.98 1.14
N LEU A 139 -5.76 4.80 1.39
CA LEU A 139 -5.53 5.42 2.70
C LEU A 139 -6.63 6.42 3.05
N LEU A 140 -7.02 7.29 2.10
CA LEU A 140 -8.12 8.24 2.28
C LEU A 140 -9.43 7.51 2.65
N ASN A 141 -9.76 6.42 1.94
CA ASN A 141 -10.95 5.63 2.24
C ASN A 141 -10.93 5.06 3.67
N ARG A 142 -9.79 4.59 4.17
CA ARG A 142 -9.67 4.12 5.56
C ARG A 142 -9.95 5.24 6.57
N ILE A 143 -9.46 6.45 6.29
CA ILE A 143 -9.69 7.63 7.14
C ILE A 143 -11.18 8.01 7.12
N LEU A 144 -11.80 8.00 5.94
CA LEU A 144 -13.22 8.32 5.79
C LEU A 144 -14.10 7.27 6.48
N THR A 145 -13.81 5.98 6.32
CA THR A 145 -14.52 4.90 7.02
C THR A 145 -14.42 5.05 8.53
N TYR A 146 -13.23 5.35 9.06
CA TYR A 146 -13.07 5.65 10.48
C TYR A 146 -13.90 6.86 10.93
N GLY A 147 -13.98 7.91 10.09
CA GLY A 147 -14.83 9.08 10.36
C GLY A 147 -16.31 8.72 10.40
N GLU A 148 -16.77 7.84 9.54
CA GLU A 148 -18.16 7.33 9.51
C GLU A 148 -18.48 6.42 10.72
N GLU A 149 -17.57 5.49 11.05
CA GLU A 149 -17.73 4.58 12.20
C GLU A 149 -17.75 5.31 13.55
N ASN A 150 -17.12 6.50 13.63
CA ASN A 150 -17.09 7.33 14.84
C ASN A 150 -18.06 8.54 14.77
N GLU A 151 -19.00 8.54 13.85
CA GLU A 151 -20.04 9.57 13.70
C GLU A 151 -19.47 11.00 13.47
N PHE A 152 -18.24 11.14 12.98
CA PHE A 152 -17.65 12.41 12.56
C PHE A 152 -18.08 12.81 11.15
N LEU A 153 -18.43 11.83 10.31
CA LEU A 153 -18.84 12.00 8.92
C LEU A 153 -20.12 11.21 8.63
N PRO A 154 -20.96 11.70 7.71
CA PRO A 154 -22.09 10.92 7.21
C PRO A 154 -21.61 9.69 6.44
N ILE A 155 -22.36 8.60 6.53
CA ILE A 155 -22.10 7.37 5.74
C ILE A 155 -22.37 7.66 4.27
N ILE A 156 -21.35 7.56 3.43
CA ILE A 156 -21.45 7.81 1.98
C ILE A 156 -21.01 6.56 1.22
N ASN A 157 -21.89 6.05 0.36
CA ASN A 157 -21.53 5.00 -0.57
C ASN A 157 -20.59 5.59 -1.65
N ARG A 158 -19.34 5.11 -1.72
CA ARG A 158 -18.30 5.63 -2.62
C ARG A 158 -18.07 4.68 -3.79
N ASN A 159 -18.48 5.10 -4.97
CA ASN A 159 -18.13 4.42 -6.20
C ASN A 159 -16.95 5.14 -6.85
N ILE A 160 -15.75 4.55 -6.76
CA ILE A 160 -14.50 5.17 -7.20
C ILE A 160 -13.93 4.43 -8.41
N VAL A 161 -13.68 5.16 -9.49
CA VAL A 161 -13.02 4.62 -10.67
C VAL A 161 -11.51 4.85 -10.57
N TYR A 162 -10.76 3.77 -10.42
CA TYR A 162 -9.30 3.82 -10.33
C TYR A 162 -8.64 3.83 -11.70
N PRO A 163 -7.50 4.54 -11.87
CA PRO A 163 -6.73 4.48 -13.10
C PRO A 163 -6.17 3.07 -13.31
N LYS A 164 -6.21 2.62 -14.58
CA LYS A 164 -5.65 1.31 -14.95
C LYS A 164 -4.16 1.24 -14.61
N ARG A 165 -3.75 0.14 -13.99
CA ARG A 165 -2.32 -0.14 -13.76
C ARG A 165 -1.68 -0.53 -15.08
N THR A 166 -0.66 0.18 -15.49
CA THR A 166 0.24 -0.28 -16.55
C THR A 166 1.31 -1.15 -15.91
N SER A 167 1.39 -2.41 -16.31
CA SER A 167 2.48 -3.29 -15.89
C SER A 167 3.76 -2.85 -16.60
N VAL A 168 4.65 -2.20 -15.87
CA VAL A 168 6.01 -1.96 -16.36
C VAL A 168 6.78 -3.27 -16.22
N GLN A 169 7.17 -3.89 -17.34
CA GLN A 169 8.05 -5.05 -17.29
C GLN A 169 9.35 -4.67 -16.57
N LYS A 170 9.63 -5.35 -15.48
CA LYS A 170 10.86 -5.14 -14.73
C LYS A 170 12.02 -5.70 -15.55
N ARG A 171 13.01 -4.85 -15.83
CA ARG A 171 14.23 -5.28 -16.49
C ARG A 171 15.02 -6.21 -15.54
N LEU A 172 15.26 -7.44 -15.96
CA LEU A 172 16.07 -8.43 -15.26
C LEU A 172 17.40 -8.63 -16.01
N LEU A 173 18.39 -9.14 -15.31
CA LEU A 173 19.63 -9.63 -15.93
C LEU A 173 19.37 -11.03 -16.50
N ASN A 174 19.81 -11.27 -17.72
CA ASN A 174 19.77 -12.61 -18.32
C ASN A 174 20.91 -13.50 -17.77
N HIS A 175 20.89 -14.81 -18.09
CA HIS A 175 21.87 -15.78 -17.57
C HIS A 175 23.33 -15.39 -17.87
N LYS A 176 23.64 -14.90 -19.08
CA LYS A 176 24.99 -14.45 -19.43
C LYS A 176 25.44 -13.25 -18.59
N GLN A 177 24.53 -12.31 -18.36
CA GLN A 177 24.79 -11.12 -17.53
C GLN A 177 24.95 -11.48 -16.04
N LEU A 178 24.16 -12.45 -15.54
CA LEU A 178 24.30 -12.96 -14.17
C LEU A 178 25.63 -13.69 -13.99
N SER A 179 26.04 -14.51 -14.95
CA SER A 179 27.34 -15.20 -14.92
C SER A 179 28.49 -14.19 -14.95
N SER A 180 28.45 -13.20 -15.83
CA SER A 180 29.47 -12.12 -15.88
C SER A 180 29.56 -11.36 -14.57
N LEU A 181 28.41 -11.03 -13.95
CA LEU A 181 28.37 -10.36 -12.65
C LEU A 181 28.97 -11.26 -11.55
N SER A 182 28.62 -12.55 -11.55
CA SER A 182 29.12 -13.52 -10.56
C SER A 182 30.64 -13.67 -10.64
N CYS A 183 31.22 -13.81 -11.85
CA CYS A 183 32.67 -13.86 -12.03
C CYS A 183 33.37 -12.61 -11.48
N PHE A 184 32.86 -11.41 -11.84
CA PHE A 184 33.41 -10.14 -11.33
C PHE A 184 33.40 -10.06 -9.80
N LEU A 185 32.30 -10.51 -9.17
CA LEU A 185 32.13 -10.45 -7.72
C LEU A 185 33.03 -11.47 -7.00
N LEU A 186 33.28 -12.64 -7.60
CA LEU A 186 34.17 -13.67 -7.06
C LEU A 186 35.65 -13.22 -7.08
N ASP A 187 36.06 -12.52 -8.14
CA ASP A 187 37.42 -12.02 -8.29
C ASP A 187 37.81 -10.97 -7.24
N SER A 188 36.84 -10.18 -6.77
CA SER A 188 37.12 -9.04 -5.88
C SER A 188 37.35 -9.44 -4.42
N LYS A 189 36.92 -10.63 -3.98
CA LYS A 189 37.12 -11.25 -2.65
C LYS A 189 36.80 -10.35 -1.44
N ASN A 190 36.03 -9.27 -1.59
CA ASN A 190 35.70 -8.43 -0.45
C ASN A 190 34.27 -8.71 0.10
N ASN A 191 34.04 -8.34 1.34
CA ASN A 191 32.81 -8.63 2.08
C ASN A 191 31.55 -8.09 1.41
N PHE A 192 31.63 -6.94 0.73
CA PHE A 192 30.48 -6.34 0.07
C PHE A 192 30.04 -7.16 -1.13
N GLU A 193 30.98 -7.56 -1.99
CA GLU A 193 30.75 -8.40 -3.16
C GLU A 193 30.30 -9.80 -2.77
N LEU A 194 30.89 -10.36 -1.70
CA LEU A 194 30.44 -11.64 -1.12
C LEU A 194 28.97 -11.58 -0.66
N GLY A 195 28.57 -10.48 -0.03
CA GLY A 195 27.17 -10.26 0.33
C GLY A 195 26.22 -10.17 -0.87
N ILE A 196 26.65 -9.57 -2.00
CA ILE A 196 25.86 -9.56 -3.25
C ILE A 196 25.72 -10.96 -3.81
N LEU A 197 26.83 -11.74 -3.84
CA LEU A 197 26.82 -13.13 -4.27
C LEU A 197 25.84 -13.96 -3.44
N LEU A 198 25.84 -13.77 -2.12
CA LEU A 198 24.86 -14.44 -1.25
C LEU A 198 23.42 -14.10 -1.64
N CYS A 199 23.12 -12.84 -1.96
CA CYS A 199 21.80 -12.45 -2.47
C CYS A 199 21.46 -13.08 -3.82
N MET A 200 22.44 -13.22 -4.71
CA MET A 200 22.22 -13.85 -6.03
C MET A 200 21.88 -15.33 -5.89
N HIS A 201 22.45 -16.02 -4.90
CA HIS A 201 22.28 -17.46 -4.68
C HIS A 201 21.14 -17.83 -3.71
N THR A 202 20.57 -16.86 -2.97
CA THR A 202 19.55 -17.14 -1.95
C THR A 202 18.29 -16.29 -2.08
N GLY A 203 18.34 -15.24 -2.89
CA GLY A 203 17.22 -14.35 -3.09
C GLY A 203 16.80 -13.55 -1.85
N ILE A 204 17.63 -13.42 -0.80
CA ILE A 204 17.32 -12.63 0.40
C ILE A 204 17.07 -11.16 0.07
N ARG A 205 16.26 -10.49 0.91
CA ARG A 205 15.93 -9.07 0.71
C ARG A 205 17.11 -8.18 1.09
N ILE A 206 17.27 -7.03 0.44
CA ILE A 206 18.34 -6.07 0.74
C ILE A 206 18.41 -5.68 2.22
N GLY A 207 17.26 -5.52 2.89
CA GLY A 207 17.20 -5.19 4.31
C GLY A 207 17.64 -6.35 5.20
N GLU A 208 17.38 -7.59 4.79
CA GLU A 208 17.83 -8.82 5.43
C GLU A 208 19.35 -8.95 5.29
N LEU A 209 19.88 -8.77 4.08
CA LEU A 209 21.32 -8.76 3.84
C LEU A 209 22.06 -7.71 4.69
N CYS A 210 21.52 -6.49 4.78
CA CYS A 210 22.11 -5.43 5.62
C CYS A 210 22.11 -5.77 7.11
N GLY A 211 21.17 -6.62 7.55
CA GLY A 211 21.03 -7.06 8.94
C GLY A 211 21.78 -8.35 9.28
N LEU A 212 22.36 -9.04 8.29
CA LEU A 212 22.99 -10.34 8.45
C LEU A 212 24.37 -10.19 9.10
N LYS A 213 24.62 -10.96 10.15
CA LYS A 213 25.88 -11.04 10.86
C LYS A 213 26.50 -12.43 10.75
N TYR A 214 27.77 -12.55 11.06
CA TYR A 214 28.43 -13.86 11.10
C TYR A 214 27.88 -14.79 12.20
N GLU A 215 27.33 -14.26 13.31
CA GLU A 215 26.65 -15.04 14.35
C GLU A 215 25.37 -15.75 13.86
N ASP A 216 24.84 -15.37 12.70
CA ASP A 216 23.66 -15.99 12.10
C ASP A 216 24.02 -17.24 11.28
N PHE A 217 25.32 -17.53 11.08
CA PHE A 217 25.83 -18.66 10.30
C PHE A 217 26.19 -19.83 11.19
N ASP A 218 25.65 -20.97 10.89
CA ASP A 218 26.03 -22.27 11.43
C ASP A 218 26.85 -23.01 10.35
N PHE A 219 28.18 -22.94 10.49
CA PHE A 219 29.09 -23.56 9.54
C PHE A 219 29.20 -25.10 9.71
N GLU A 220 28.72 -25.66 10.82
CA GLU A 220 28.68 -27.10 11.03
C GLU A 220 27.51 -27.71 10.28
N ASN A 221 26.35 -27.09 10.35
CA ASN A 221 25.14 -27.52 9.65
C ASN A 221 25.00 -26.89 8.26
N GLU A 222 25.94 -26.07 7.81
CA GLU A 222 25.95 -25.37 6.51
C GLU A 222 24.70 -24.52 6.29
N THR A 223 24.22 -23.83 7.32
CA THR A 223 23.01 -23.01 7.28
C THR A 223 23.23 -21.60 7.81
N PHE A 224 22.30 -20.71 7.54
CA PHE A 224 22.24 -19.40 8.17
C PHE A 224 20.78 -18.94 8.37
N GLU A 225 20.55 -18.10 9.37
CA GLU A 225 19.23 -17.62 9.72
C GLU A 225 19.02 -16.15 9.40
N ILE A 226 17.84 -15.81 8.90
CA ILE A 226 17.37 -14.44 8.73
C ILE A 226 16.63 -14.01 10.00
N ARG A 227 17.30 -13.27 10.89
CA ARG A 227 16.76 -12.81 12.19
C ARG A 227 16.43 -11.33 12.21
N ARG A 228 17.04 -10.52 11.34
CA ARG A 228 16.98 -9.04 11.36
C ARG A 228 16.75 -8.47 9.97
N THR A 229 16.22 -7.26 9.96
CA THR A 229 16.15 -6.43 8.75
C THR A 229 16.50 -4.98 9.08
N VAL A 230 17.31 -4.37 8.23
CA VAL A 230 17.71 -2.96 8.33
C VAL A 230 16.84 -2.13 7.40
N SER A 231 16.29 -1.07 7.94
CA SER A 231 15.52 -0.09 7.15
C SER A 231 15.83 1.33 7.60
N ARG A 232 15.66 2.30 6.69
CA ARG A 232 15.75 3.72 7.02
C ARG A 232 14.33 4.27 7.15
N ILE A 233 14.02 4.84 8.29
CA ILE A 233 12.72 5.47 8.57
C ILE A 233 12.89 6.96 8.84
N ARG A 234 11.81 7.72 8.59
CA ARG A 234 11.75 9.14 8.88
C ARG A 234 11.55 9.35 10.38
N ASN A 235 12.19 10.37 10.96
CA ASN A 235 11.98 10.75 12.36
C ASN A 235 10.80 11.70 12.48
N ILE A 236 9.94 11.50 13.49
CA ILE A 236 8.73 12.33 13.73
C ILE A 236 9.12 13.74 14.17
N SER A 237 10.18 13.88 14.95
CA SER A 237 10.66 15.13 15.55
C SER A 237 11.27 16.14 14.56
N SER A 238 11.29 15.85 13.26
CA SER A 238 11.72 16.81 12.23
C SER A 238 10.63 17.73 11.71
N THR A 239 9.42 17.70 12.29
CA THR A 239 8.41 18.75 12.09
C THR A 239 8.71 19.89 13.04
N LYS A 240 9.23 20.98 12.51
CA LYS A 240 9.42 22.24 13.22
C LYS A 240 8.11 22.70 13.84
N TYR A 241 7.95 22.60 15.15
CA TYR A 241 7.26 23.62 15.89
C TYR A 241 8.30 24.72 16.12
N ILE A 242 8.14 25.80 15.37
CA ILE A 242 8.88 27.04 15.61
C ILE A 242 8.15 27.72 16.74
N ASP A 243 8.54 27.40 17.97
CA ASP A 243 8.47 28.33 19.08
C ASP A 243 9.46 27.88 20.16
N SER A 244 10.31 28.83 20.57
CA SER A 244 11.39 28.69 21.57
C SER A 244 12.68 27.96 21.12
N GLY A 245 13.63 28.72 20.70
CA GLY A 245 15.06 28.86 20.93
C GLY A 245 16.02 27.69 21.21
N TYR A 246 15.66 26.41 21.05
CA TYR A 246 16.57 25.26 21.14
C TYR A 246 16.50 24.45 19.85
N GLN A 247 17.53 24.58 19.02
CA GLN A 247 17.72 23.75 17.81
C GLN A 247 18.36 22.41 18.20
N ASP A 248 17.55 21.47 18.60
CA ASP A 248 17.96 20.05 18.57
C ASP A 248 17.71 19.52 17.14
N VAL A 249 18.74 19.59 16.30
CA VAL A 249 18.68 19.16 14.89
C VAL A 249 18.76 17.64 14.83
N GLN A 250 17.70 16.99 15.26
CA GLN A 250 17.55 15.55 15.07
C GLN A 250 17.61 15.21 13.57
N PRO A 251 18.40 14.21 13.17
CA PRO A 251 18.51 13.83 11.77
C PRO A 251 17.14 13.45 11.23
N ARG A 252 16.79 13.95 10.01
CA ARG A 252 15.49 13.73 9.36
C ARG A 252 15.11 12.26 9.20
N THR A 253 16.08 11.35 9.27
CA THR A 253 15.89 9.90 9.11
C THR A 253 16.88 9.16 9.98
N SER A 254 16.46 8.01 10.51
CA SER A 254 17.33 7.08 11.28
C SER A 254 17.34 5.70 10.62
N VAL A 255 18.45 5.00 10.81
CA VAL A 255 18.55 3.57 10.50
C VAL A 255 17.96 2.80 11.66
N VAL A 256 17.07 1.87 11.36
CA VAL A 256 16.43 1.02 12.37
C VAL A 256 16.62 -0.44 12.00
N ILE A 257 17.09 -1.20 12.97
CA ILE A 257 17.20 -2.65 12.90
C ILE A 257 15.97 -3.21 13.61
N THR A 258 15.20 -4.02 12.89
CA THR A 258 13.97 -4.63 13.42
C THR A 258 13.93 -6.11 13.09
N THR A 259 13.11 -6.86 13.81
CA THR A 259 12.71 -8.19 13.38
C THR A 259 11.96 -8.14 12.05
N PRO A 260 12.02 -9.19 11.24
CA PRO A 260 11.25 -9.29 9.98
C PRO A 260 9.75 -9.06 10.18
N LYS A 261 9.03 -8.73 9.09
CA LYS A 261 7.61 -8.32 9.17
C LYS A 261 6.64 -9.44 9.53
N SER A 262 6.96 -10.68 9.20
CA SER A 262 6.12 -11.86 9.45
C SER A 262 6.98 -12.99 10.00
N SER A 263 6.35 -13.94 10.70
CA SER A 263 7.01 -15.17 11.14
C SER A 263 7.63 -15.95 9.97
N SER A 264 6.98 -15.96 8.81
CA SER A 264 7.49 -16.57 7.58
C SER A 264 8.77 -15.90 7.03
N SER A 265 9.09 -14.69 7.47
CA SER A 265 10.33 -14.01 7.09
C SER A 265 11.53 -14.39 7.97
N ILE A 266 11.30 -14.95 9.15
CA ILE A 266 12.33 -15.58 9.99
C ILE A 266 12.45 -17.00 9.43
N ARG A 267 13.61 -17.33 8.88
CA ARG A 267 13.83 -18.60 8.19
C ARG A 267 15.30 -18.99 8.21
N CYS A 268 15.53 -20.28 8.21
CA CYS A 268 16.84 -20.88 8.01
C CYS A 268 17.04 -21.20 6.53
N LEU A 269 18.21 -20.90 6.00
CA LEU A 269 18.58 -21.10 4.61
C LEU A 269 19.91 -21.86 4.53
N PRO A 270 20.11 -22.74 3.55
CA PRO A 270 21.41 -23.37 3.33
C PRO A 270 22.45 -22.36 2.85
N ILE A 271 23.69 -22.52 3.28
CA ILE A 271 24.83 -21.78 2.74
C ILE A 271 25.14 -22.34 1.34
N PRO A 272 25.19 -21.50 0.29
CA PRO A 272 25.58 -21.98 -1.03
C PRO A 272 27.00 -22.56 -1.01
N ARG A 273 27.17 -23.78 -1.48
CA ARG A 273 28.47 -24.49 -1.45
C ARG A 273 29.65 -23.67 -1.99
N GLN A 274 29.41 -22.93 -3.07
CA GLN A 274 30.40 -22.04 -3.70
C GLN A 274 30.84 -20.87 -2.81
N LEU A 275 30.06 -20.50 -1.82
CA LEU A 275 30.31 -19.37 -0.93
C LEU A 275 30.80 -19.82 0.46
N TYR A 276 30.69 -21.11 0.79
CA TYR A 276 31.00 -21.59 2.13
C TYR A 276 32.43 -21.25 2.58
N SER A 277 33.45 -21.61 1.80
CA SER A 277 34.86 -21.36 2.12
C SER A 277 35.11 -19.83 2.19
N LEU A 278 34.58 -19.05 1.24
CA LEU A 278 34.75 -17.61 1.22
C LEU A 278 34.10 -16.93 2.44
N LEU A 279 32.95 -17.38 2.87
CA LEU A 279 32.29 -16.86 4.06
C LEU A 279 33.07 -17.20 5.34
N LYS A 280 33.59 -18.41 5.44
CA LYS A 280 34.38 -18.88 6.57
C LYS A 280 35.74 -18.16 6.68
N GLU A 281 36.41 -17.95 5.55
CA GLU A 281 37.70 -17.23 5.48
C GLU A 281 37.55 -15.74 5.83
N ASN A 282 36.43 -15.12 5.50
CA ASN A 282 36.16 -13.71 5.81
C ASN A 282 35.62 -13.49 7.25
N LEU A 283 35.36 -14.55 8.01
CA LEU A 283 34.92 -14.47 9.40
C LEU A 283 36.04 -13.94 10.31
N THR A 284 35.95 -12.70 10.74
CA THR A 284 36.87 -12.11 11.72
C THR A 284 36.29 -12.06 13.12
N SER A 285 34.98 -11.88 13.25
CA SER A 285 34.24 -11.89 14.51
C SER A 285 32.76 -12.21 14.25
N THR A 286 32.16 -13.03 15.11
CA THR A 286 30.74 -13.41 15.00
C THR A 286 29.78 -12.24 15.08
N ASN A 287 30.13 -11.18 15.83
CA ASN A 287 29.30 -9.98 15.98
C ASN A 287 29.39 -8.99 14.80
N HIS A 288 30.23 -9.26 13.80
CA HIS A 288 30.39 -8.40 12.65
C HIS A 288 29.31 -8.64 11.60
N TYR A 289 28.87 -7.53 10.97
CA TYR A 289 27.96 -7.61 9.82
C TYR A 289 28.70 -8.08 8.56
N ILE A 290 28.06 -8.95 7.79
CA ILE A 290 28.68 -9.59 6.62
C ILE A 290 29.14 -8.60 5.55
N LEU A 291 28.40 -7.49 5.35
CA LEU A 291 28.71 -6.49 4.31
C LEU A 291 29.88 -5.56 4.65
N THR A 292 30.16 -5.38 5.92
CA THR A 292 31.15 -4.40 6.38
C THR A 292 32.35 -5.04 7.09
N ASN A 293 32.16 -6.26 7.55
CA ASN A 293 33.05 -6.94 8.47
C ASN A 293 33.40 -6.08 9.72
N THR A 294 32.42 -5.35 10.20
CA THR A 294 32.49 -4.49 11.41
C THR A 294 31.21 -4.63 12.23
N THR A 295 31.20 -4.01 13.41
CA THR A 295 30.01 -3.93 14.27
C THR A 295 28.93 -2.96 13.76
N THR A 296 29.18 -2.24 12.66
CA THR A 296 28.25 -1.27 12.08
C THR A 296 27.62 -1.80 10.81
N CYS A 297 26.29 -1.84 10.71
CA CYS A 297 25.59 -2.31 9.53
C CYS A 297 25.68 -1.32 8.36
N MET A 298 25.69 -1.83 7.14
CA MET A 298 25.56 -1.00 5.93
C MET A 298 24.10 -0.66 5.67
N GLU A 299 23.80 0.60 5.36
CA GLU A 299 22.46 1.01 5.01
C GLU A 299 22.02 0.50 3.62
N PRO A 300 20.72 0.12 3.44
CA PRO A 300 20.22 -0.33 2.14
C PRO A 300 20.48 0.63 0.98
N ARG A 301 20.42 1.95 1.21
CA ARG A 301 20.73 2.96 0.17
C ARG A 301 22.19 2.92 -0.27
N ASN A 302 23.11 2.68 0.65
CA ASN A 302 24.53 2.55 0.35
C ASN A 302 24.80 1.28 -0.46
N VAL A 303 24.13 0.17 -0.11
CA VAL A 303 24.16 -1.08 -0.87
C VAL A 303 23.68 -0.84 -2.31
N GLN A 304 22.53 -0.19 -2.48
CA GLN A 304 21.99 0.12 -3.81
C GLN A 304 22.93 1.01 -4.63
N ARG A 305 23.56 2.01 -4.01
CA ARG A 305 24.51 2.91 -4.67
C ARG A 305 25.76 2.16 -5.13
N LYS A 306 26.36 1.37 -4.24
CA LYS A 306 27.55 0.56 -4.57
C LYS A 306 27.23 -0.47 -5.66
N PHE A 307 26.07 -1.15 -5.57
CA PHE A 307 25.63 -2.11 -6.59
C PHE A 307 25.49 -1.48 -7.98
N ARG A 308 24.91 -0.27 -8.08
CA ARG A 308 24.85 0.47 -9.35
C ARG A 308 26.25 0.76 -9.91
N THR A 309 27.22 1.05 -9.05
CA THR A 309 28.62 1.26 -9.47
C THR A 309 29.24 -0.03 -10.01
N ILE A 310 28.97 -1.18 -9.39
CA ILE A 310 29.42 -2.50 -9.87
C ILE A 310 28.82 -2.79 -11.24
N LEU A 311 27.48 -2.63 -11.41
CA LEU A 311 26.86 -2.85 -12.72
C LEU A 311 27.47 -1.98 -13.83
N LYS A 312 27.85 -0.73 -13.52
CA LYS A 312 28.55 0.14 -14.46
C LYS A 312 29.94 -0.40 -14.80
N LYS A 313 30.71 -0.84 -13.80
CA LYS A 313 32.05 -1.43 -14.01
C LYS A 313 31.99 -2.68 -14.89
N CYS A 314 30.95 -3.49 -14.75
CA CYS A 314 30.72 -4.70 -15.55
C CYS A 314 30.06 -4.42 -16.91
N ASN A 315 29.80 -3.17 -17.29
CA ASN A 315 29.04 -2.80 -18.49
C ASN A 315 27.66 -3.47 -18.56
N LEU A 316 27.02 -3.70 -17.40
CA LEU A 316 25.72 -4.34 -17.29
C LEU A 316 24.58 -3.33 -17.25
N PRO A 317 23.36 -3.72 -17.68
CA PRO A 317 22.17 -2.90 -17.58
C PRO A 317 21.92 -2.45 -16.14
N GLN A 318 21.50 -1.19 -15.96
CA GLN A 318 21.13 -0.66 -14.65
C GLN A 318 19.80 -1.27 -14.19
N VAL A 319 19.87 -2.20 -13.27
CA VAL A 319 18.72 -2.86 -12.63
C VAL A 319 18.66 -2.51 -11.14
N THR A 320 17.49 -2.69 -10.52
CA THR A 320 17.36 -2.49 -9.07
C THR A 320 18.00 -3.67 -8.32
N PHE A 321 18.47 -3.44 -7.09
CA PHE A 321 18.99 -4.52 -6.25
C PHE A 321 17.94 -5.64 -6.05
N HIS A 322 16.67 -5.29 -5.97
CA HIS A 322 15.57 -6.26 -5.84
C HIS A 322 15.42 -7.17 -7.07
N SER A 323 15.95 -6.75 -8.22
CA SER A 323 15.96 -7.57 -9.44
C SER A 323 16.82 -8.82 -9.30
N LEU A 324 17.86 -8.83 -8.43
CA LEU A 324 18.65 -10.05 -8.12
C LEU A 324 17.76 -11.14 -7.52
N ARG A 325 16.89 -10.78 -6.59
CA ARG A 325 15.92 -11.71 -6.02
C ARG A 325 14.91 -12.22 -7.05
N HIS A 326 14.47 -11.35 -7.98
CA HIS A 326 13.62 -11.78 -9.09
C HIS A 326 14.37 -12.74 -10.03
N SER A 327 15.63 -12.42 -10.38
CA SER A 327 16.45 -13.33 -11.19
C SER A 327 16.66 -14.68 -10.51
N PHE A 328 16.99 -14.69 -9.22
CA PHE A 328 17.10 -15.94 -8.43
C PHE A 328 15.82 -16.77 -8.51
N ALA A 329 14.66 -16.14 -8.25
CA ALA A 329 13.39 -16.87 -8.27
C ALA A 329 13.05 -17.40 -9.68
N THR A 330 13.31 -16.62 -10.73
CA THR A 330 13.13 -17.06 -12.12
C THR A 330 14.03 -18.25 -12.43
N THR A 331 15.30 -18.16 -12.07
CA THR A 331 16.26 -19.27 -12.27
C THR A 331 15.84 -20.55 -11.52
N CYS A 332 15.33 -20.41 -10.28
CA CYS A 332 14.81 -21.56 -9.53
C CYS A 332 13.64 -22.24 -10.25
N ILE A 333 12.71 -21.45 -10.79
CA ILE A 333 11.54 -21.98 -11.52
C ILE A 333 11.97 -22.64 -12.83
N GLU A 334 12.89 -22.05 -13.57
CA GLU A 334 13.46 -22.61 -14.81
C GLU A 334 14.18 -23.94 -14.55
N ASN A 335 14.74 -24.13 -13.33
CA ASN A 335 15.35 -25.38 -12.90
C ASN A 335 14.39 -26.34 -12.16
N GLY A 336 13.07 -26.11 -12.23
CA GLY A 336 12.06 -27.02 -11.69
C GLY A 336 11.93 -27.04 -10.16
N VAL A 337 12.44 -26.01 -9.46
CA VAL A 337 12.27 -25.93 -7.99
C VAL A 337 10.78 -25.78 -7.66
N ASP A 338 10.32 -26.58 -6.71
CA ASP A 338 8.94 -26.53 -6.22
C ASP A 338 8.55 -25.14 -5.71
N TYR A 339 7.36 -24.65 -6.07
CA TYR A 339 6.88 -23.33 -5.72
C TYR A 339 6.71 -23.10 -4.22
N LYS A 340 6.39 -24.16 -3.45
CA LYS A 340 6.28 -24.07 -2.00
C LYS A 340 7.67 -23.90 -1.40
N ALA A 341 8.64 -24.71 -1.78
CA ALA A 341 10.03 -24.60 -1.36
C ALA A 341 10.61 -23.22 -1.72
N LEU A 342 10.38 -22.74 -2.95
CA LEU A 342 10.80 -21.40 -3.37
C LEU A 342 10.13 -20.29 -2.53
N SER A 343 8.85 -20.41 -2.21
CA SER A 343 8.13 -19.47 -1.35
C SER A 343 8.72 -19.40 0.05
N GLU A 344 9.12 -20.54 0.61
CA GLU A 344 9.77 -20.65 1.92
C GLU A 344 11.17 -20.02 1.89
N ILE A 345 12.00 -20.36 0.89
CA ILE A 345 13.32 -19.75 0.68
C ILE A 345 13.22 -18.24 0.59
N LEU A 346 12.28 -17.75 -0.18
CA LEU A 346 12.06 -16.32 -0.34
C LEU A 346 11.42 -15.65 0.90
N GLY A 347 10.78 -16.41 1.80
CA GLY A 347 10.03 -15.89 2.95
C GLY A 347 8.83 -15.06 2.49
N HIS A 348 8.02 -15.61 1.58
CA HIS A 348 6.72 -15.06 1.23
C HIS A 348 5.67 -15.50 2.25
N SER A 349 4.70 -14.65 2.55
CA SER A 349 3.62 -14.99 3.47
C SER A 349 2.60 -15.98 2.88
N SER A 350 2.65 -16.20 1.57
CA SER A 350 1.77 -17.12 0.84
C SER A 350 2.46 -17.56 -0.45
N VAL A 351 2.31 -18.82 -0.82
CA VAL A 351 2.75 -19.39 -2.11
C VAL A 351 2.12 -18.64 -3.29
N LYS A 352 0.89 -18.13 -3.11
CA LYS A 352 0.20 -17.31 -4.13
C LYS A 352 1.05 -16.13 -4.60
N ILE A 353 1.81 -15.49 -3.71
CA ILE A 353 2.70 -14.38 -4.08
C ILE A 353 3.79 -14.86 -5.07
N THR A 354 4.33 -16.04 -4.85
CA THR A 354 5.32 -16.64 -5.76
C THR A 354 4.70 -16.94 -7.11
N LEU A 355 3.52 -17.56 -7.12
CA LEU A 355 2.77 -17.87 -8.34
C LEU A 355 2.39 -16.60 -9.13
N ASP A 356 1.81 -15.61 -8.48
CA ASP A 356 1.36 -14.36 -9.12
C ASP A 356 2.52 -13.55 -9.75
N ILE A 357 3.73 -13.64 -9.19
CA ILE A 357 4.89 -12.86 -9.66
C ILE A 357 5.67 -13.60 -10.75
N TYR A 358 5.81 -14.90 -10.65
CA TYR A 358 6.78 -15.68 -11.43
C TYR A 358 6.16 -16.69 -12.40
N VAL A 359 4.90 -17.08 -12.20
CA VAL A 359 4.25 -18.05 -13.10
C VAL A 359 3.67 -17.35 -14.31
N HIS A 360 4.55 -16.94 -15.20
CA HIS A 360 4.21 -16.77 -16.61
C HIS A 360 4.79 -17.98 -17.35
N SER A 361 4.03 -19.10 -17.38
CA SER A 361 4.48 -20.32 -18.05
C SER A 361 4.85 -20.01 -19.50
N ASN A 362 6.15 -20.19 -19.82
CA ASN A 362 6.63 -20.11 -21.20
C ASN A 362 5.95 -21.22 -22.02
N ILE A 363 5.60 -20.92 -23.27
CA ILE A 363 4.97 -21.90 -24.16
C ILE A 363 5.85 -23.15 -24.35
N GLU A 364 7.18 -23.00 -24.27
CA GLU A 364 8.15 -24.10 -24.37
C GLU A 364 8.03 -25.06 -23.19
N GLN A 365 7.95 -24.56 -21.96
CA GLN A 365 7.69 -25.39 -20.78
C GLN A 365 6.36 -26.13 -20.85
N LYS A 366 5.30 -25.48 -21.38
CA LYS A 366 4.01 -26.17 -21.59
C LYS A 366 4.14 -27.32 -22.57
N LYS A 367 4.91 -27.16 -23.65
CA LYS A 367 5.18 -28.23 -24.61
C LYS A 367 5.93 -29.38 -23.97
N GLU A 368 6.97 -29.07 -23.16
CA GLU A 368 7.74 -30.10 -22.45
C GLU A 368 6.85 -30.89 -21.48
N TYR A 369 6.04 -30.24 -20.67
CA TYR A 369 5.13 -30.89 -19.73
C TYR A 369 4.08 -31.76 -20.46
N ILE A 370 3.51 -31.29 -21.57
CA ILE A 370 2.56 -32.07 -22.34
C ILE A 370 3.24 -33.30 -22.99
N ASN A 371 4.47 -33.15 -23.49
CA ASN A 371 5.22 -34.24 -24.13
C ASN A 371 5.76 -35.29 -23.11
N GLN A 372 5.82 -34.95 -21.82
CA GLN A 372 6.18 -35.89 -20.74
C GLN A 372 4.99 -36.76 -20.29
N LEU A 373 3.77 -36.45 -20.72
CA LEU A 373 2.59 -37.27 -20.41
C LEU A 373 2.57 -38.48 -21.36
N GLU A 374 3.04 -39.65 -20.91
CA GLU A 374 2.83 -40.94 -21.53
C GLU A 374 1.47 -41.47 -21.09
N PHE A 375 0.53 -41.70 -22.03
CA PHE A 375 -0.77 -42.33 -21.82
C PHE A 375 -0.74 -43.79 -22.17
#